data_0d895ec7450a517b340ad83ca380801c
#
_entry.id   0d895ec7450a517b340ad83ca380801c
#
_cell.length_a   1.000
_cell.length_b   1.000
_cell.length_c   1.000
_cell.angle_alpha   90.00
_cell.angle_beta   90.00
_cell.angle_gamma   90.00
#
_symmetry.space_group_name_H-M   'P 1'
#
loop_
_entity.id
_entity.type
_entity.pdbx_description
1 polymer ?
#
loop_
_entity_poly.entity_id
_entity_poly.type
_entity_poly.pdbx_seq_one_letter_code
_entity_poly.pdbx_strand_id
1 'polypeptide(L)'
;MKVPQLRKKLEIKSCHNTSWEDNYSWIHQKDILEVLKDKNKLNPEVKKYLIEENNHTDHHLKDTKDLQKKLFDEIKGRIKLDDESLPFRDHTYDYWTKTTTEGNYSIKLRKKINTDNVEEIWNGDKEKEKLGVEYFGVGDLEVSHNDKLLAYSLDTKGSEYYKIFIRDISTNKLVTKEITDTSGSITFSLDDKYIFYSKLDENHRARKIYRHKIGDHLSEDYLVFEEKSEAFTVGISLTSDEKYYLITTSDHNTSEQYYFGVDEITPKPKLIIKRQRGILYSINSWANNFYNHTNNDAEDFKIDISSSLENQNWKPFVPSKNEVLIGGCVFLKNWIIRSETSDALDKLFIRNISTNFEEEL
;
A
#
# COMPACT_ATOMS: atom_id res chain seq x y z
N MET A 1 -20.63 -36.65 6.23
CA MET A 1 -19.24 -36.76 6.78
C MET A 1 -19.29 -36.39 8.29
N LYS A 2 -18.45 -37.03 9.15
CA LYS A 2 -18.39 -36.66 10.56
C LYS A 2 -17.79 -35.28 10.71
N VAL A 3 -18.34 -34.44 11.59
CA VAL A 3 -17.78 -33.11 11.91
C VAL A 3 -16.40 -33.30 12.55
N PRO A 4 -15.37 -32.62 12.05
CA PRO A 4 -14.04 -32.63 12.67
C PRO A 4 -14.10 -32.17 14.11
N GLN A 5 -13.28 -32.76 14.95
CA GLN A 5 -13.21 -32.37 16.35
C GLN A 5 -11.77 -32.09 16.74
N LEU A 6 -11.52 -30.85 17.12
CA LEU A 6 -10.23 -30.47 17.65
C LEU A 6 -10.01 -31.12 19.01
N ARG A 7 -8.85 -31.78 19.19
CA ARG A 7 -8.48 -32.41 20.45
C ARG A 7 -8.32 -31.37 21.56
N LYS A 8 -8.93 -31.61 22.70
CA LYS A 8 -8.75 -30.76 23.88
C LYS A 8 -7.41 -31.03 24.54
N LYS A 9 -6.65 -29.95 24.77
CA LYS A 9 -5.41 -29.94 25.57
C LYS A 9 -5.53 -28.80 26.57
N LEU A 10 -5.87 -29.14 27.83
CA LEU A 10 -6.11 -28.14 28.87
C LEU A 10 -4.84 -27.30 29.11
N GLU A 11 -5.00 -25.98 29.03
CA GLU A 11 -4.03 -24.99 29.45
C GLU A 11 -4.72 -23.95 30.34
N ILE A 12 -4.09 -23.56 31.44
CA ILE A 12 -4.60 -22.47 32.27
C ILE A 12 -4.00 -21.16 31.77
N LYS A 13 -4.86 -20.26 31.36
CA LYS A 13 -4.51 -18.89 30.98
C LYS A 13 -4.79 -17.94 32.14
N SER A 14 -3.99 -16.90 32.28
CA SER A 14 -4.19 -15.86 33.29
C SER A 14 -3.91 -14.49 32.72
N CYS A 15 -4.79 -13.53 33.02
CA CYS A 15 -4.63 -12.13 32.66
C CYS A 15 -5.37 -11.25 33.68
N HIS A 16 -4.79 -10.14 34.11
CA HIS A 16 -5.41 -9.19 35.06
C HIS A 16 -6.03 -9.84 36.29
N ASN A 17 -5.30 -10.78 36.97
CA ASN A 17 -5.72 -11.53 38.12
C ASN A 17 -6.93 -12.46 37.89
N THR A 18 -7.30 -12.71 36.65
CA THR A 18 -8.35 -13.69 36.28
C THR A 18 -7.70 -14.87 35.58
N SER A 19 -8.08 -16.09 35.97
CA SER A 19 -7.61 -17.33 35.32
C SER A 19 -8.80 -18.09 34.73
N TRP A 20 -8.55 -18.73 33.57
CA TRP A 20 -9.55 -19.57 32.90
C TRP A 20 -8.88 -20.79 32.25
N GLU A 21 -9.72 -21.81 32.01
CA GLU A 21 -9.31 -22.99 31.26
C GLU A 21 -9.41 -22.74 29.76
N ASP A 22 -8.35 -23.02 29.02
CA ASP A 22 -8.33 -22.99 27.56
C ASP A 22 -7.90 -24.36 27.02
N ASN A 23 -8.83 -25.02 26.37
CA ASN A 23 -8.62 -26.36 25.82
C ASN A 23 -8.00 -26.32 24.38
N TYR A 24 -7.93 -25.16 23.77
CA TYR A 24 -7.62 -25.03 22.36
C TYR A 24 -6.46 -24.09 22.04
N SER A 25 -5.83 -23.47 23.04
CA SER A 25 -4.69 -22.57 22.83
C SER A 25 -3.50 -23.24 22.13
N TRP A 26 -3.40 -24.56 22.20
CA TRP A 26 -2.33 -25.32 21.53
C TRP A 26 -2.36 -25.26 19.99
N ILE A 27 -3.54 -24.88 19.38
CA ILE A 27 -3.64 -24.68 17.93
C ILE A 27 -2.94 -23.39 17.50
N HIS A 28 -2.74 -22.47 18.43
CA HIS A 28 -2.01 -21.24 18.18
C HIS A 28 -0.55 -21.57 17.89
N GLN A 29 -0.12 -21.37 16.65
CA GLN A 29 1.24 -21.56 16.20
C GLN A 29 2.10 -20.39 16.71
N LYS A 30 2.90 -20.59 17.76
CA LYS A 30 3.71 -19.49 18.37
C LYS A 30 4.73 -18.88 17.42
N ASP A 31 5.25 -19.68 16.50
CA ASP A 31 6.20 -19.29 15.46
C ASP A 31 5.53 -19.08 14.09
N ILE A 32 4.30 -18.54 14.09
CA ILE A 32 3.49 -18.35 12.86
C ILE A 32 4.27 -17.59 11.77
N LEU A 33 5.09 -16.61 12.13
CA LEU A 33 5.88 -15.85 11.16
C LEU A 33 6.94 -16.71 10.44
N GLU A 34 7.46 -17.73 11.12
CA GLU A 34 8.33 -18.71 10.49
C GLU A 34 7.56 -19.65 9.56
N VAL A 35 6.31 -19.99 9.93
CA VAL A 35 5.42 -20.78 9.07
C VAL A 35 5.04 -20.00 7.82
N LEU A 36 4.79 -18.68 7.92
CA LEU A 36 4.53 -17.81 6.75
C LEU A 36 5.71 -17.82 5.77
N LYS A 37 6.94 -17.82 6.29
CA LYS A 37 8.16 -17.93 5.47
C LYS A 37 8.37 -19.33 4.90
N ASP A 38 7.94 -20.38 5.62
CA ASP A 38 8.07 -21.78 5.21
C ASP A 38 6.88 -22.62 5.73
N LYS A 39 5.92 -22.91 4.84
CA LYS A 39 4.71 -23.71 5.14
C LYS A 39 5.01 -25.11 5.72
N ASN A 40 6.22 -25.65 5.54
CA ASN A 40 6.60 -26.96 6.10
C ASN A 40 6.83 -26.91 7.61
N LYS A 41 6.97 -25.72 8.20
CA LYS A 41 7.10 -25.53 9.65
C LYS A 41 5.76 -25.59 10.40
N LEU A 42 4.62 -25.64 9.69
CA LEU A 42 3.32 -25.77 10.32
C LEU A 42 3.24 -27.08 11.13
N ASN A 43 2.81 -26.98 12.38
CA ASN A 43 2.63 -28.13 13.25
C ASN A 43 1.79 -29.23 12.56
N PRO A 44 2.29 -30.47 12.45
CA PRO A 44 1.59 -31.55 11.72
C PRO A 44 0.18 -31.85 12.26
N GLU A 45 -0.05 -31.73 13.56
CA GLU A 45 -1.37 -31.97 14.18
C GLU A 45 -2.35 -30.85 13.80
N VAL A 46 -1.88 -29.59 13.77
CA VAL A 46 -2.66 -28.45 13.28
C VAL A 46 -2.97 -28.61 11.78
N LYS A 47 -1.97 -28.94 10.97
CA LYS A 47 -2.14 -29.19 9.53
C LYS A 47 -3.17 -30.27 9.25
N LYS A 48 -3.12 -31.39 10.00
CA LYS A 48 -4.09 -32.47 9.89
C LYS A 48 -5.52 -31.98 10.15
N TYR A 49 -5.72 -31.25 11.25
CA TYR A 49 -7.03 -30.70 11.60
C TYR A 49 -7.57 -29.75 10.51
N LEU A 50 -6.74 -28.85 10.01
CA LEU A 50 -7.14 -27.94 8.92
C LEU A 50 -7.57 -28.69 7.65
N ILE A 51 -6.87 -29.78 7.30
CA ILE A 51 -7.25 -30.63 6.16
C ILE A 51 -8.60 -31.32 6.41
N GLU A 52 -8.85 -31.78 7.64
CA GLU A 52 -10.14 -32.41 8.01
C GLU A 52 -11.29 -31.39 7.91
N GLU A 53 -11.11 -30.15 8.33
CA GLU A 53 -12.08 -29.06 8.20
C GLU A 53 -12.35 -28.70 6.73
N ASN A 54 -11.31 -28.61 5.91
CA ASN A 54 -11.46 -28.34 4.49
C ASN A 54 -12.25 -29.48 3.80
N ASN A 55 -11.94 -30.74 4.10
CA ASN A 55 -12.66 -31.88 3.55
C ASN A 55 -14.13 -31.90 4.00
N HIS A 56 -14.41 -31.49 5.26
CA HIS A 56 -15.75 -31.38 5.76
C HIS A 56 -16.55 -30.29 5.03
N THR A 57 -15.95 -29.14 4.84
CA THR A 57 -16.51 -28.01 4.07
C THR A 57 -16.82 -28.43 2.63
N ASP A 58 -15.86 -29.04 1.95
CA ASP A 58 -16.03 -29.52 0.58
C ASP A 58 -17.15 -30.55 0.43
N HIS A 59 -17.29 -31.45 1.44
CA HIS A 59 -18.36 -32.41 1.47
C HIS A 59 -19.74 -31.75 1.63
N HIS A 60 -19.87 -30.76 2.50
CA HIS A 60 -21.13 -30.04 2.72
C HIS A 60 -21.51 -29.10 1.59
N LEU A 61 -20.52 -28.55 0.89
CA LEU A 61 -20.73 -27.63 -0.23
C LEU A 61 -20.78 -28.35 -1.60
N LYS A 62 -20.63 -29.70 -1.63
CA LYS A 62 -20.55 -30.45 -2.91
C LYS A 62 -21.74 -30.19 -3.83
N ASP A 63 -22.96 -30.09 -3.26
CA ASP A 63 -24.20 -29.92 -4.04
C ASP A 63 -24.39 -28.50 -4.56
N THR A 64 -23.51 -27.56 -4.17
CA THR A 64 -23.49 -26.18 -4.65
C THR A 64 -22.46 -25.92 -5.76
N LYS A 65 -21.65 -26.92 -6.15
CA LYS A 65 -20.55 -26.73 -7.12
C LYS A 65 -21.03 -26.21 -8.49
N ASP A 66 -22.14 -26.68 -8.99
CA ASP A 66 -22.72 -26.21 -10.26
C ASP A 66 -23.19 -24.75 -10.15
N LEU A 67 -23.82 -24.40 -9.01
CA LEU A 67 -24.20 -23.02 -8.73
C LEU A 67 -22.97 -22.11 -8.59
N GLN A 68 -21.94 -22.55 -7.86
CA GLN A 68 -20.68 -21.81 -7.73
C GLN A 68 -20.07 -21.54 -9.10
N LYS A 69 -20.00 -22.58 -9.96
CA LYS A 69 -19.48 -22.42 -11.32
C LYS A 69 -20.32 -21.44 -12.15
N LYS A 70 -21.64 -21.56 -12.11
CA LYS A 70 -22.54 -20.64 -12.80
C LYS A 70 -22.35 -19.20 -12.37
N LEU A 71 -22.29 -18.95 -11.05
CA LEU A 71 -22.07 -17.61 -10.50
C LEU A 71 -20.68 -17.06 -10.87
N PHE A 72 -19.65 -17.91 -10.79
CA PHE A 72 -18.30 -17.53 -11.22
C PHE A 72 -18.26 -17.12 -12.69
N ASP A 73 -18.82 -17.95 -13.57
CA ASP A 73 -18.83 -17.69 -15.02
C ASP A 73 -19.65 -16.41 -15.33
N GLU A 74 -20.77 -16.18 -14.64
CA GLU A 74 -21.58 -14.98 -14.79
C GLU A 74 -20.84 -13.72 -14.34
N ILE A 75 -20.21 -13.75 -13.16
CA ILE A 75 -19.44 -12.60 -12.63
C ILE A 75 -18.25 -12.31 -13.55
N LYS A 76 -17.47 -13.35 -13.91
CA LYS A 76 -16.33 -13.22 -14.82
C LYS A 76 -16.74 -12.67 -16.19
N GLY A 77 -17.90 -13.13 -16.70
CA GLY A 77 -18.42 -12.68 -18.01
C GLY A 77 -18.81 -11.19 -18.06
N ARG A 78 -18.95 -10.52 -16.90
CA ARG A 78 -19.21 -9.07 -16.81
C ARG A 78 -17.93 -8.24 -16.82
N ILE A 79 -16.77 -8.87 -16.68
CA ILE A 79 -15.46 -8.20 -16.64
C ILE A 79 -14.89 -8.15 -18.06
N LYS A 80 -14.51 -6.97 -18.50
CA LYS A 80 -13.74 -6.80 -19.74
C LYS A 80 -12.29 -7.24 -19.46
N LEU A 81 -11.92 -8.41 -19.98
CA LEU A 81 -10.62 -9.01 -19.70
C LEU A 81 -9.49 -8.39 -20.53
N ASP A 82 -9.74 -8.10 -21.82
CA ASP A 82 -8.82 -7.34 -22.66
C ASP A 82 -9.14 -5.84 -22.49
N ASP A 83 -8.42 -5.18 -21.61
CA ASP A 83 -8.66 -3.77 -21.28
C ASP A 83 -7.36 -2.99 -21.13
N GLU A 84 -7.44 -1.68 -21.32
CA GLU A 84 -6.34 -0.75 -21.13
C GLU A 84 -6.83 0.44 -20.32
N SER A 85 -6.01 0.87 -19.33
CA SER A 85 -6.28 2.12 -18.62
C SER A 85 -6.03 3.32 -19.54
N LEU A 86 -6.61 4.46 -19.19
CA LEU A 86 -6.23 5.72 -19.85
C LEU A 86 -4.76 6.00 -19.57
N PRO A 87 -3.99 6.47 -20.59
CA PRO A 87 -2.62 6.92 -20.38
C PRO A 87 -2.58 8.13 -19.46
N PHE A 88 -1.65 8.12 -18.51
CA PHE A 88 -1.30 9.30 -17.73
C PHE A 88 0.12 9.74 -18.06
N ARG A 89 0.32 11.03 -18.11
CA ARG A 89 1.62 11.62 -18.40
C ARG A 89 2.44 11.75 -17.14
N ASP A 90 3.64 11.22 -17.18
CA ASP A 90 4.63 11.42 -16.14
C ASP A 90 6.00 11.68 -16.79
N HIS A 91 6.65 12.78 -16.40
CA HIS A 91 7.91 13.26 -16.99
C HIS A 91 7.92 13.26 -18.52
N THR A 92 8.65 12.34 -19.14
CA THR A 92 8.86 12.31 -20.60
C THR A 92 8.07 11.21 -21.31
N TYR A 93 7.28 10.45 -20.57
CA TYR A 93 6.45 9.35 -21.10
C TYR A 93 4.98 9.48 -20.71
N ASP A 94 4.12 8.87 -21.52
CA ASP A 94 2.76 8.49 -21.18
C ASP A 94 2.79 7.01 -20.74
N TYR A 95 2.21 6.70 -19.57
CA TYR A 95 2.18 5.36 -18.96
C TYR A 95 0.75 4.85 -18.88
N TRP A 96 0.54 3.56 -19.11
CA TRP A 96 -0.74 2.89 -18.86
C TRP A 96 -0.56 1.41 -18.55
N THR A 97 -1.62 0.79 -18.08
CA THR A 97 -1.69 -0.65 -17.82
C THR A 97 -2.61 -1.32 -18.82
N LYS A 98 -2.28 -2.56 -19.16
CA LYS A 98 -3.07 -3.44 -20.01
C LYS A 98 -3.30 -4.76 -19.29
N THR A 99 -4.49 -5.34 -19.47
CA THR A 99 -4.83 -6.72 -19.11
C THR A 99 -5.19 -7.49 -20.37
N THR A 100 -5.09 -8.83 -20.32
CA THR A 100 -5.42 -9.70 -21.44
C THR A 100 -6.27 -10.88 -20.99
N THR A 101 -7.07 -11.44 -21.88
CA THR A 101 -7.94 -12.58 -21.59
C THR A 101 -7.17 -13.81 -21.09
N GLU A 102 -5.94 -14.00 -21.57
CA GLU A 102 -5.08 -15.15 -21.25
C GLU A 102 -4.20 -14.89 -20.03
N GLY A 103 -4.01 -13.61 -19.65
CA GLY A 103 -3.16 -13.19 -18.53
C GLY A 103 -3.90 -13.16 -17.20
N ASN A 104 -3.15 -13.30 -16.11
CA ASN A 104 -3.65 -13.12 -14.75
C ASN A 104 -3.07 -11.86 -14.09
N TYR A 105 -2.08 -11.24 -14.71
CA TYR A 105 -1.36 -10.08 -14.19
C TYR A 105 -1.34 -8.94 -15.19
N SER A 106 -1.17 -7.73 -14.69
CA SER A 106 -1.09 -6.54 -15.52
C SER A 106 0.23 -6.44 -16.30
N ILE A 107 0.13 -5.78 -17.45
CA ILE A 107 1.27 -5.36 -18.27
C ILE A 107 1.36 -3.85 -18.12
N LYS A 108 2.54 -3.29 -17.75
CA LYS A 108 2.78 -1.85 -17.74
C LYS A 108 3.48 -1.44 -19.03
N LEU A 109 2.85 -0.52 -19.71
CA LEU A 109 3.30 0.02 -20.99
C LEU A 109 3.67 1.49 -20.82
N ARG A 110 4.58 1.97 -21.66
CA ARG A 110 4.88 3.39 -21.79
C ARG A 110 5.14 3.79 -23.24
N LYS A 111 4.93 5.05 -23.52
CA LYS A 111 5.24 5.65 -24.82
C LYS A 111 5.89 7.01 -24.59
N LYS A 112 7.06 7.23 -25.20
CA LYS A 112 7.72 8.53 -25.11
C LYS A 112 6.87 9.60 -25.81
N ILE A 113 6.73 10.75 -25.17
CA ILE A 113 5.97 11.89 -25.71
C ILE A 113 6.47 12.25 -27.11
N ASN A 114 5.55 12.50 -28.04
CA ASN A 114 5.81 12.80 -29.45
C ASN A 114 6.48 11.64 -30.24
N THR A 115 6.30 10.40 -29.83
CA THR A 115 6.71 9.21 -30.60
C THR A 115 5.54 8.22 -30.68
N ASP A 116 5.64 7.26 -31.59
CA ASP A 116 4.64 6.17 -31.70
C ASP A 116 5.17 4.84 -31.14
N ASN A 117 6.39 4.81 -30.62
CA ASN A 117 6.99 3.60 -30.09
C ASN A 117 6.44 3.29 -28.70
N VAL A 118 5.78 2.16 -28.55
CA VAL A 118 5.27 1.63 -27.29
C VAL A 118 6.26 0.62 -26.73
N GLU A 119 6.62 0.77 -25.46
CA GLU A 119 7.52 -0.10 -24.73
C GLU A 119 6.76 -0.86 -23.63
N GLU A 120 6.90 -2.19 -23.61
CA GLU A 120 6.49 -3.01 -22.48
C GLU A 120 7.61 -2.97 -21.42
N ILE A 121 7.37 -2.34 -20.28
CA ILE A 121 8.36 -2.22 -19.21
C ILE A 121 8.13 -3.23 -18.07
N TRP A 122 6.94 -3.83 -18.01
CA TRP A 122 6.58 -4.86 -17.05
C TRP A 122 5.54 -5.80 -17.65
N ASN A 123 5.65 -7.09 -17.34
CA ASN A 123 4.64 -8.08 -17.66
C ASN A 123 4.63 -9.14 -16.55
N GLY A 124 3.60 -9.11 -15.71
CA GLY A 124 3.54 -9.95 -14.51
C GLY A 124 3.46 -11.45 -14.83
N ASP A 125 2.80 -11.86 -15.92
CA ASP A 125 2.74 -13.27 -16.31
C ASP A 125 4.11 -13.78 -16.74
N LYS A 126 4.86 -13.01 -17.53
CA LYS A 126 6.24 -13.35 -17.93
C LYS A 126 7.19 -13.42 -16.73
N GLU A 127 7.05 -12.51 -15.76
CA GLU A 127 7.88 -12.52 -14.55
C GLU A 127 7.57 -13.75 -13.67
N LYS A 128 6.29 -14.10 -13.50
CA LYS A 128 5.89 -15.31 -12.78
C LYS A 128 6.42 -16.57 -13.45
N GLU A 129 6.29 -16.69 -14.76
CA GLU A 129 6.80 -17.82 -15.55
C GLU A 129 8.32 -17.96 -15.40
N LYS A 130 9.06 -16.84 -15.55
CA LYS A 130 10.51 -16.79 -15.38
C LYS A 130 10.97 -17.25 -13.99
N LEU A 131 10.20 -16.93 -12.94
CA LEU A 131 10.49 -17.33 -11.56
C LEU A 131 10.07 -18.77 -11.26
N GLY A 132 9.13 -19.34 -11.99
CA GLY A 132 8.64 -20.72 -11.80
C GLY A 132 7.95 -20.93 -10.45
N VAL A 133 7.23 -19.92 -9.92
CA VAL A 133 6.62 -19.94 -8.59
C VAL A 133 5.12 -20.23 -8.64
N GLU A 134 4.59 -20.92 -7.63
CA GLU A 134 3.17 -21.18 -7.49
C GLU A 134 2.40 -19.91 -7.15
N TYR A 135 2.87 -19.18 -6.13
CA TYR A 135 2.29 -17.91 -5.70
C TYR A 135 3.12 -16.75 -6.25
N PHE A 136 2.44 -15.71 -6.71
CA PHE A 136 3.07 -14.50 -7.23
C PHE A 136 2.22 -13.28 -6.90
N GLY A 137 2.64 -12.51 -5.91
CA GLY A 137 2.03 -11.24 -5.51
C GLY A 137 2.95 -10.09 -5.89
N VAL A 138 2.41 -9.09 -6.57
CA VAL A 138 3.09 -7.82 -6.86
C VAL A 138 2.63 -6.82 -5.80
N GLY A 139 3.57 -6.24 -5.06
CA GLY A 139 3.27 -5.22 -4.05
C GLY A 139 3.24 -3.83 -4.67
N ASP A 140 4.37 -3.38 -5.18
CA ASP A 140 4.53 -2.05 -5.77
C ASP A 140 5.32 -2.12 -7.08
N LEU A 141 5.16 -1.10 -7.92
CA LEU A 141 5.82 -1.01 -9.22
C LEU A 141 6.00 0.46 -9.60
N GLU A 142 7.21 0.99 -9.36
CA GLU A 142 7.57 2.39 -9.49
C GLU A 142 8.63 2.60 -10.57
N VAL A 143 8.48 3.66 -11.35
CA VAL A 143 9.49 4.12 -12.32
C VAL A 143 10.24 5.31 -11.75
N SER A 144 11.57 5.34 -11.92
CA SER A 144 12.39 6.47 -11.50
C SER A 144 12.06 7.75 -12.28
N HIS A 145 12.30 8.93 -11.69
CA HIS A 145 11.96 10.23 -12.28
C HIS A 145 12.69 10.50 -13.61
N ASN A 146 13.84 9.86 -13.83
CA ASN A 146 14.57 9.94 -15.11
C ASN A 146 14.12 8.89 -16.14
N ASP A 147 13.03 8.15 -15.86
CA ASP A 147 12.44 7.11 -16.73
C ASP A 147 13.37 5.92 -17.04
N LYS A 148 14.47 5.69 -16.28
CA LYS A 148 15.48 4.66 -16.59
C LYS A 148 15.38 3.40 -15.75
N LEU A 149 14.92 3.51 -14.51
CA LEU A 149 14.85 2.40 -13.56
C LEU A 149 13.40 2.01 -13.29
N LEU A 150 13.20 0.71 -13.10
CA LEU A 150 11.96 0.14 -12.59
C LEU A 150 12.26 -0.54 -11.27
N ALA A 151 11.68 -0.04 -10.18
CA ALA A 151 11.65 -0.70 -8.90
C ALA A 151 10.32 -1.44 -8.74
N TYR A 152 10.38 -2.67 -8.24
CA TYR A 152 9.19 -3.49 -8.03
C TYR A 152 9.36 -4.40 -6.83
N SER A 153 8.26 -4.77 -6.20
CA SER A 153 8.28 -5.67 -5.06
C SER A 153 7.42 -6.90 -5.29
N LEU A 154 7.92 -8.06 -4.85
CA LEU A 154 7.28 -9.35 -5.05
C LEU A 154 7.21 -10.14 -3.74
N ASP A 155 6.06 -10.77 -3.50
CA ASP A 155 5.90 -11.92 -2.61
C ASP A 155 5.70 -13.17 -3.48
N THR A 156 6.55 -14.16 -3.30
CA THR A 156 6.49 -15.44 -4.04
C THR A 156 6.06 -16.62 -3.19
N LYS A 157 5.54 -16.36 -1.98
CA LYS A 157 5.15 -17.38 -1.00
C LYS A 157 3.73 -17.20 -0.44
N GLY A 158 3.12 -16.03 -0.58
CA GLY A 158 1.88 -15.66 0.09
C GLY A 158 2.09 -15.30 1.56
N SER A 159 3.26 -14.78 1.87
CA SER A 159 3.72 -14.47 3.24
C SER A 159 3.59 -13.00 3.61
N GLU A 160 3.33 -12.15 2.62
CA GLU A 160 3.37 -10.68 2.74
C GLU A 160 4.75 -10.14 3.17
N TYR A 161 5.80 -10.97 3.12
CA TYR A 161 7.19 -10.54 3.16
C TYR A 161 7.66 -10.27 1.75
N TYR A 162 7.61 -9.01 1.35
CA TYR A 162 8.00 -8.61 0.01
C TYR A 162 9.51 -8.46 -0.12
N LYS A 163 9.98 -8.76 -1.32
CA LYS A 163 11.34 -8.46 -1.76
C LYS A 163 11.29 -7.34 -2.79
N ILE A 164 12.13 -6.33 -2.62
CA ILE A 164 12.26 -5.23 -3.57
C ILE A 164 13.41 -5.52 -4.53
N PHE A 165 13.17 -5.25 -5.80
CA PHE A 165 14.11 -5.36 -6.90
C PHE A 165 14.17 -4.05 -7.66
N ILE A 166 15.33 -3.68 -8.16
CA ILE A 166 15.51 -2.51 -9.03
C ILE A 166 16.24 -2.96 -10.27
N ARG A 167 15.69 -2.65 -11.45
CA ARG A 167 16.33 -2.97 -12.74
C ARG A 167 16.41 -1.77 -13.64
N ASP A 168 17.43 -1.73 -14.50
CA ASP A 168 17.52 -0.82 -15.62
C ASP A 168 16.54 -1.27 -16.71
N ILE A 169 15.66 -0.36 -17.15
CA ILE A 169 14.57 -0.68 -18.09
C ILE A 169 15.14 -1.07 -19.46
N SER A 170 16.22 -0.40 -19.91
CA SER A 170 16.80 -0.61 -21.25
C SER A 170 17.53 -1.95 -21.39
N THR A 171 18.19 -2.38 -20.33
CA THR A 171 19.02 -3.61 -20.32
C THR A 171 18.30 -4.79 -19.65
N ASN A 172 17.21 -4.52 -18.93
CA ASN A 172 16.49 -5.49 -18.10
C ASN A 172 17.37 -6.18 -17.03
N LYS A 173 18.47 -5.53 -16.61
CA LYS A 173 19.40 -6.07 -15.60
C LYS A 173 19.14 -5.45 -14.24
N LEU A 174 19.22 -6.26 -13.20
CA LEU A 174 19.18 -5.77 -11.81
C LEU A 174 20.39 -4.89 -11.53
N VAL A 175 20.14 -3.75 -10.89
CA VAL A 175 21.17 -2.76 -10.51
C VAL A 175 21.52 -2.80 -9.02
N THR A 176 20.78 -3.57 -8.23
CA THR A 176 21.04 -3.80 -6.81
C THR A 176 20.68 -5.24 -6.44
N LYS A 177 21.14 -5.69 -5.26
CA LYS A 177 20.67 -6.95 -4.67
C LYS A 177 19.24 -6.77 -4.17
N GLU A 178 18.50 -7.89 -4.10
CA GLU A 178 17.15 -7.89 -3.52
C GLU A 178 17.16 -7.37 -2.07
N ILE A 179 16.21 -6.51 -1.74
CA ILE A 179 15.97 -6.04 -0.37
C ILE A 179 14.83 -6.89 0.20
N THR A 180 15.08 -7.58 1.30
CA THR A 180 14.16 -8.56 1.90
C THR A 180 13.43 -8.02 3.13
N ASP A 181 12.39 -8.75 3.54
CA ASP A 181 11.61 -8.48 4.76
C ASP A 181 10.97 -7.08 4.76
N THR A 182 10.49 -6.64 3.59
CA THR A 182 9.86 -5.33 3.41
C THR A 182 8.33 -5.44 3.37
N SER A 183 7.64 -4.32 3.57
CA SER A 183 6.18 -4.22 3.35
C SER A 183 5.79 -4.20 1.86
N GLY A 184 6.77 -4.03 0.98
CA GLY A 184 6.57 -3.93 -0.46
C GLY A 184 6.49 -2.51 -1.01
N SER A 185 6.22 -1.49 -0.20
CA SER A 185 6.14 -0.09 -0.67
C SER A 185 7.51 0.48 -1.04
N ILE A 186 7.56 1.25 -2.12
CA ILE A 186 8.77 1.84 -2.69
C ILE A 186 8.50 3.32 -2.99
N THR A 187 9.47 4.19 -2.69
CA THR A 187 9.45 5.60 -3.11
C THR A 187 10.84 6.00 -3.58
N PHE A 188 10.99 6.43 -4.83
CA PHE A 188 12.25 6.96 -5.33
C PHE A 188 12.58 8.32 -4.72
N SER A 189 13.89 8.61 -4.58
CA SER A 189 14.34 9.99 -4.39
C SER A 189 14.26 10.74 -5.73
N LEU A 190 14.01 12.06 -5.70
CA LEU A 190 13.89 12.86 -6.92
C LEU A 190 15.17 12.88 -7.79
N ASP A 191 16.32 12.62 -7.18
CA ASP A 191 17.60 12.51 -7.89
C ASP A 191 17.90 11.09 -8.39
N ASP A 192 16.95 10.15 -8.20
CA ASP A 192 17.04 8.74 -8.60
C ASP A 192 18.23 7.96 -8.01
N LYS A 193 18.89 8.50 -6.97
CA LYS A 193 20.02 7.83 -6.34
C LYS A 193 19.63 6.90 -5.21
N TYR A 194 18.43 7.10 -4.66
CA TYR A 194 17.95 6.35 -3.51
C TYR A 194 16.52 5.84 -3.74
N ILE A 195 16.18 4.81 -3.00
CA ILE A 195 14.79 4.46 -2.70
C ILE A 195 14.57 4.53 -1.18
N PHE A 196 13.34 4.87 -0.80
CA PHE A 196 12.83 4.70 0.55
C PHE A 196 11.93 3.48 0.58
N TYR A 197 11.98 2.72 1.67
CA TYR A 197 11.17 1.53 1.86
C TYR A 197 10.91 1.27 3.34
N SER A 198 9.83 0.54 3.66
CA SER A 198 9.56 0.10 5.02
C SER A 198 9.99 -1.34 5.23
N LYS A 199 10.65 -1.59 6.36
CA LYS A 199 11.06 -2.92 6.79
C LYS A 199 10.13 -3.44 7.87
N LEU A 200 9.73 -4.73 7.73
CA LEU A 200 8.92 -5.42 8.72
C LEU A 200 9.76 -5.80 9.94
N ASP A 201 9.17 -5.70 11.11
CA ASP A 201 9.78 -6.13 12.37
C ASP A 201 9.43 -7.59 12.71
N GLU A 202 9.80 -8.01 13.91
CA GLU A 202 9.54 -9.34 14.44
C GLU A 202 8.06 -9.68 14.66
N ASN A 203 7.17 -8.66 14.59
CA ASN A 203 5.72 -8.82 14.68
C ASN A 203 5.01 -8.66 13.32
N HIS A 204 5.78 -8.71 12.21
CA HIS A 204 5.27 -8.46 10.86
C HIS A 204 4.65 -7.07 10.69
N ARG A 205 5.23 -6.06 11.37
CA ARG A 205 4.76 -4.67 11.34
C ARG A 205 5.78 -3.77 10.65
N ALA A 206 5.33 -2.95 9.71
CA ALA A 206 6.15 -1.91 9.10
C ALA A 206 6.31 -0.75 10.09
N ARG A 207 7.41 -0.69 10.84
CA ARG A 207 7.69 0.35 11.83
C ARG A 207 8.93 1.18 11.55
N LYS A 208 9.69 0.84 10.51
CA LYS A 208 10.95 1.53 10.18
C LYS A 208 10.97 1.92 8.71
N ILE A 209 11.37 3.17 8.45
CA ILE A 209 11.66 3.65 7.09
C ILE A 209 13.17 3.68 6.93
N TYR A 210 13.66 3.01 5.90
CA TYR A 210 15.04 3.04 5.47
C TYR A 210 15.19 3.77 4.13
N ARG A 211 16.39 4.31 3.91
CA ARG A 211 16.83 4.82 2.63
C ARG A 211 18.00 3.95 2.14
N HIS A 212 17.83 3.33 0.98
CA HIS A 212 18.86 2.56 0.29
C HIS A 212 19.45 3.35 -0.86
N LYS A 213 20.77 3.45 -0.96
CA LYS A 213 21.43 4.01 -2.13
C LYS A 213 21.54 2.94 -3.21
N ILE A 214 21.00 3.23 -4.38
CA ILE A 214 20.93 2.27 -5.49
C ILE A 214 22.35 1.85 -5.93
N GLY A 215 22.59 0.53 -5.91
CA GLY A 215 23.88 -0.06 -6.24
C GLY A 215 24.84 -0.26 -5.07
N ASP A 216 24.57 0.33 -3.90
CA ASP A 216 25.39 0.14 -2.71
C ASP A 216 25.02 -1.17 -1.97
N HIS A 217 25.74 -1.48 -0.93
CA HIS A 217 25.48 -2.65 -0.09
C HIS A 217 24.37 -2.35 0.93
N LEU A 218 23.48 -3.32 1.19
CA LEU A 218 22.35 -3.15 2.11
C LEU A 218 22.75 -2.83 3.57
N SER A 219 23.99 -3.15 3.98
CA SER A 219 24.52 -2.76 5.29
C SER A 219 24.74 -1.26 5.44
N GLU A 220 24.74 -0.50 4.34
CA GLU A 220 24.88 0.96 4.29
C GLU A 220 23.54 1.70 4.35
N ASP A 221 22.43 0.96 4.47
CA ASP A 221 21.10 1.54 4.50
C ASP A 221 20.90 2.44 5.72
N TYR A 222 20.44 3.65 5.46
CA TYR A 222 20.23 4.66 6.48
C TYR A 222 18.82 4.56 7.08
N LEU A 223 18.72 4.39 8.40
CA LEU A 223 17.45 4.45 9.12
C LEU A 223 16.98 5.91 9.19
N VAL A 224 15.89 6.21 8.47
CA VAL A 224 15.29 7.56 8.41
C VAL A 224 14.34 7.79 9.57
N PHE A 225 13.52 6.79 9.89
CA PHE A 225 12.48 6.91 10.93
C PHE A 225 12.17 5.57 11.57
N GLU A 226 11.81 5.60 12.86
CA GLU A 226 11.33 4.43 13.59
C GLU A 226 10.13 4.81 14.47
N GLU A 227 8.98 4.18 14.25
CA GLU A 227 7.82 4.25 15.12
C GLU A 227 8.03 3.36 16.34
N LYS A 228 7.85 3.94 17.53
CA LYS A 228 8.07 3.24 18.80
C LYS A 228 6.85 2.46 19.29
N SER A 229 5.66 2.88 18.86
CA SER A 229 4.42 2.17 19.23
C SER A 229 4.20 0.95 18.37
N GLU A 230 3.95 -0.19 19.01
CA GLU A 230 3.60 -1.44 18.30
C GLU A 230 2.21 -1.41 17.66
N ALA A 231 1.37 -0.45 18.05
CA ALA A 231 0.02 -0.29 17.49
C ALA A 231 0.01 0.41 16.12
N PHE A 232 1.11 1.10 15.76
CA PHE A 232 1.19 1.94 14.57
C PHE A 232 2.09 1.32 13.50
N THR A 233 1.75 1.56 12.25
CA THR A 233 2.57 1.25 11.09
C THR A 233 3.04 2.53 10.41
N VAL A 234 4.09 2.47 9.61
CA VAL A 234 4.66 3.61 8.91
C VAL A 234 4.68 3.41 7.40
N GLY A 235 4.48 4.51 6.69
CA GLY A 235 4.70 4.64 5.25
C GLY A 235 5.39 5.95 4.92
N ILE A 236 5.94 6.05 3.72
CA ILE A 236 6.53 7.28 3.19
C ILE A 236 5.94 7.59 1.83
N SER A 237 5.72 8.86 1.56
CA SER A 237 5.21 9.36 0.28
C SER A 237 5.80 10.71 -0.05
N LEU A 238 5.69 11.12 -1.31
CA LEU A 238 6.07 12.45 -1.79
C LEU A 238 4.84 13.36 -1.79
N THR A 239 5.02 14.66 -1.52
CA THR A 239 3.94 15.64 -1.72
C THR A 239 3.68 15.85 -3.20
N SER A 240 2.46 16.28 -3.56
CA SER A 240 2.05 16.46 -4.97
C SER A 240 2.89 17.49 -5.72
N ASP A 241 3.51 18.45 -5.03
CA ASP A 241 4.46 19.41 -5.62
C ASP A 241 5.93 18.99 -5.52
N GLU A 242 6.18 17.74 -5.07
CA GLU A 242 7.50 17.13 -4.98
C GLU A 242 8.53 17.92 -4.15
N LYS A 243 8.07 18.68 -3.13
CA LYS A 243 8.95 19.46 -2.28
C LYS A 243 9.33 18.78 -0.98
N TYR A 244 8.48 17.85 -0.52
CA TYR A 244 8.65 17.20 0.77
C TYR A 244 8.34 15.71 0.69
N TYR A 245 9.08 14.94 1.48
CA TYR A 245 8.65 13.59 1.86
C TYR A 245 7.82 13.67 3.13
N LEU A 246 6.74 12.89 3.15
CA LEU A 246 5.86 12.73 4.30
C LEU A 246 5.99 11.31 4.82
N ILE A 247 6.33 11.17 6.10
CA ILE A 247 6.25 9.90 6.81
C ILE A 247 4.93 9.91 7.57
N THR A 248 4.05 8.99 7.23
CA THR A 248 2.78 8.79 7.92
C THR A 248 2.89 7.61 8.87
N THR A 249 2.56 7.81 10.13
CA THR A 249 2.39 6.73 11.10
C THR A 249 0.94 6.69 11.55
N SER A 250 0.30 5.52 11.51
CA SER A 250 -1.12 5.39 11.78
C SER A 250 -1.52 4.02 12.32
N ASP A 251 -2.62 4.01 13.05
CA ASP A 251 -3.46 2.85 13.29
C ASP A 251 -4.80 3.01 12.54
N HIS A 252 -5.86 2.31 12.96
CA HIS A 252 -7.17 2.36 12.28
C HIS A 252 -7.89 3.71 12.38
N ASN A 253 -7.63 4.49 13.42
CA ASN A 253 -8.40 5.70 13.71
C ASN A 253 -7.57 6.90 14.17
N THR A 254 -6.25 6.78 14.14
CA THR A 254 -5.34 7.83 14.60
C THR A 254 -4.16 7.90 13.66
N SER A 255 -3.78 9.11 13.25
CA SER A 255 -2.58 9.33 12.42
C SER A 255 -1.68 10.42 12.99
N GLU A 256 -0.42 10.37 12.56
CA GLU A 256 0.61 11.39 12.82
C GLU A 256 1.52 11.45 11.60
N GLN A 257 1.94 12.65 11.23
CA GLN A 257 2.84 12.81 10.08
C GLN A 257 4.06 13.62 10.44
N TYR A 258 5.16 13.24 9.79
CA TYR A 258 6.44 13.93 9.83
C TYR A 258 6.82 14.30 8.39
N TYR A 259 7.65 15.34 8.25
CA TYR A 259 8.13 15.78 6.95
C TYR A 259 9.62 16.10 6.97
N PHE A 260 10.23 16.03 5.79
CA PHE A 260 11.56 16.56 5.51
C PHE A 260 11.65 16.99 4.04
N GLY A 261 12.57 17.90 3.73
CA GLY A 261 12.77 18.40 2.38
C GLY A 261 13.38 17.36 1.46
N VAL A 262 13.04 17.41 0.17
CA VAL A 262 13.55 16.45 -0.83
C VAL A 262 15.07 16.55 -1.04
N ASP A 263 15.67 17.70 -0.76
CA ASP A 263 17.12 17.96 -0.88
C ASP A 263 17.92 17.58 0.37
N GLU A 264 17.28 17.08 1.44
CA GLU A 264 17.97 16.72 2.67
C GLU A 264 18.81 15.44 2.49
N ILE A 265 20.15 15.59 2.44
CA ILE A 265 21.10 14.47 2.30
C ILE A 265 21.02 13.52 3.50
N THR A 266 20.80 14.05 4.70
CA THR A 266 20.60 13.28 5.93
C THR A 266 19.24 13.66 6.51
N PRO A 267 18.16 12.96 6.10
CA PRO A 267 16.81 13.33 6.52
C PRO A 267 16.64 13.35 8.04
N LYS A 268 16.07 14.42 8.55
CA LYS A 268 15.66 14.57 9.95
C LYS A 268 14.17 14.89 9.99
N PRO A 269 13.30 13.86 9.99
CA PRO A 269 11.87 14.07 9.95
C PRO A 269 11.38 14.97 11.10
N LYS A 270 10.67 16.04 10.77
CA LYS A 270 10.06 16.98 11.70
C LYS A 270 8.59 16.64 11.86
N LEU A 271 8.12 16.56 13.11
CA LEU A 271 6.70 16.34 13.42
C LEU A 271 5.85 17.51 12.90
N ILE A 272 4.72 17.20 12.24
CA ILE A 272 3.76 18.20 11.78
C ILE A 272 2.75 18.49 12.89
N ILE A 273 1.88 17.53 13.21
CA ILE A 273 0.87 17.66 14.27
C ILE A 273 0.96 16.40 15.14
N LYS A 274 1.05 16.58 16.47
CA LYS A 274 1.08 15.46 17.41
C LYS A 274 -0.24 14.69 17.36
N ARG A 275 -0.15 13.36 17.29
CA ARG A 275 -1.32 12.46 17.27
C ARG A 275 -2.23 12.68 18.48
N GLN A 276 -3.53 12.60 18.22
CA GLN A 276 -4.59 12.56 19.23
C GLN A 276 -5.48 11.38 18.90
N ARG A 277 -5.82 10.59 19.91
CA ARG A 277 -6.64 9.40 19.72
C ARG A 277 -7.96 9.74 19.03
N GLY A 278 -8.30 9.03 17.97
CA GLY A 278 -9.51 9.25 17.18
C GLY A 278 -9.39 10.34 16.13
N ILE A 279 -8.23 11.03 16.04
CA ILE A 279 -7.99 12.03 15.01
C ILE A 279 -7.13 11.46 13.90
N LEU A 280 -7.70 11.47 12.70
CA LEU A 280 -7.01 11.19 11.45
C LEU A 280 -6.69 12.50 10.74
N TYR A 281 -5.50 12.61 10.18
CA TYR A 281 -5.15 13.70 9.30
C TYR A 281 -4.13 13.27 8.25
N SER A 282 -4.18 13.92 7.11
CA SER A 282 -3.18 13.76 6.05
C SER A 282 -2.89 15.10 5.40
N ILE A 283 -1.61 15.43 5.29
CA ILE A 283 -1.11 16.66 4.69
C ILE A 283 -0.71 16.41 3.25
N ASN A 284 -0.93 17.39 2.40
CA ASN A 284 -0.32 17.48 1.07
C ASN A 284 0.16 18.91 0.81
N SER A 285 1.08 19.09 -0.12
CA SER A 285 1.60 20.40 -0.51
C SER A 285 1.34 20.65 -2.00
N TRP A 286 0.81 21.84 -2.31
CA TRP A 286 0.60 22.33 -3.67
C TRP A 286 0.51 23.86 -3.73
N ALA A 287 1.09 24.43 -4.77
CA ALA A 287 1.02 25.88 -5.03
C ALA A 287 1.42 26.75 -3.79
N ASN A 288 2.49 26.35 -3.09
CA ASN A 288 3.04 26.98 -1.88
C ASN A 288 2.07 26.99 -0.68
N ASN A 289 1.11 26.11 -0.65
CA ASN A 289 0.23 25.88 0.49
C ASN A 289 0.24 24.41 0.90
N PHE A 290 -0.11 24.18 2.16
CA PHE A 290 -0.33 22.87 2.75
C PHE A 290 -1.82 22.67 2.96
N TYR A 291 -2.31 21.51 2.61
CA TYR A 291 -3.71 21.11 2.72
C TYR A 291 -3.80 19.97 3.74
N ASN A 292 -4.61 20.15 4.75
CA ASN A 292 -4.81 19.19 5.82
C ASN A 292 -6.22 18.60 5.73
N HIS A 293 -6.33 17.38 5.24
CA HIS A 293 -7.55 16.61 5.26
C HIS A 293 -7.66 15.90 6.62
N THR A 294 -8.69 16.23 7.42
CA THR A 294 -8.77 15.77 8.80
C THR A 294 -10.21 15.67 9.32
N ASN A 295 -10.42 14.78 10.29
CA ASN A 295 -11.66 14.68 11.05
C ASN A 295 -11.61 15.48 12.39
N ASN A 296 -10.59 16.29 12.60
CA ASN A 296 -10.51 17.12 13.81
C ASN A 296 -11.63 18.19 13.81
N ASP A 297 -12.53 18.13 14.79
CA ASP A 297 -13.77 18.93 14.85
C ASP A 297 -14.64 18.80 13.57
N ALA A 298 -14.65 17.62 12.95
CA ALA A 298 -15.37 17.36 11.71
C ALA A 298 -15.65 15.85 11.58
N GLU A 299 -16.86 15.38 11.89
CA GLU A 299 -17.22 13.95 11.87
C GLU A 299 -16.90 13.31 10.51
N ASP A 300 -17.31 13.93 9.41
CA ASP A 300 -17.15 13.47 8.03
C ASP A 300 -16.02 14.20 7.29
N PHE A 301 -14.96 14.58 8.03
CA PHE A 301 -13.79 15.27 7.54
C PHE A 301 -14.05 16.71 7.06
N LYS A 302 -12.96 17.41 6.87
CA LYS A 302 -12.81 18.74 6.30
C LYS A 302 -11.41 18.88 5.68
N ILE A 303 -11.19 19.97 4.93
CA ILE A 303 -9.85 20.31 4.45
C ILE A 303 -9.52 21.72 4.95
N ASP A 304 -8.44 21.81 5.71
CA ASP A 304 -7.88 23.10 6.13
C ASP A 304 -6.63 23.45 5.30
N ILE A 305 -6.31 24.73 5.16
CA ILE A 305 -5.16 25.23 4.41
C ILE A 305 -4.25 26.07 5.31
N SER A 306 -2.93 25.93 5.13
CA SER A 306 -1.91 26.78 5.76
C SER A 306 -0.78 27.06 4.77
N SER A 307 -0.13 28.21 4.89
CA SER A 307 1.07 28.55 4.10
C SER A 307 2.37 28.06 4.74
N SER A 308 2.32 27.46 5.95
CA SER A 308 3.50 26.99 6.68
C SER A 308 3.18 25.81 7.56
N LEU A 309 4.10 24.83 7.61
CA LEU A 309 4.06 23.73 8.59
C LEU A 309 4.70 24.10 9.93
N GLU A 310 5.58 25.09 9.97
CA GLU A 310 6.23 25.52 11.21
C GLU A 310 5.36 26.49 12.00
N ASN A 311 4.80 27.51 11.32
CA ASN A 311 3.86 28.47 11.89
C ASN A 311 2.43 28.11 11.47
N GLN A 312 1.94 26.99 11.99
CA GLN A 312 0.66 26.43 11.61
C GLN A 312 -0.50 27.40 11.92
N ASN A 313 -1.12 27.93 10.88
CA ASN A 313 -2.32 28.76 10.94
C ASN A 313 -3.36 28.17 9.99
N TRP A 314 -3.93 27.03 10.40
CA TRP A 314 -4.92 26.31 9.62
C TRP A 314 -6.21 27.12 9.51
N LYS A 315 -6.66 27.34 8.28
CA LYS A 315 -7.92 28.00 7.93
C LYS A 315 -8.79 27.07 7.13
N PRO A 316 -10.12 27.15 7.26
CA PRO A 316 -11.01 26.32 6.44
C PRO A 316 -10.79 26.57 4.93
N PHE A 317 -10.56 25.49 4.18
CA PHE A 317 -10.51 25.48 2.71
C PHE A 317 -11.76 24.79 2.15
N VAL A 318 -12.11 23.62 2.66
CA VAL A 318 -13.38 22.93 2.48
C VAL A 318 -13.92 22.62 3.87
N PRO A 319 -14.92 23.37 4.36
CA PRO A 319 -15.50 23.11 5.68
C PRO A 319 -16.23 21.77 5.70
N SER A 320 -16.36 21.18 6.89
CA SER A 320 -17.23 20.01 7.07
C SER A 320 -18.67 20.32 6.68
N LYS A 321 -19.36 19.32 6.15
CA LYS A 321 -20.76 19.38 5.75
C LYS A 321 -21.53 18.28 6.47
N ASN A 322 -22.76 18.56 6.88
CA ASN A 322 -23.59 17.55 7.52
C ASN A 322 -23.92 16.41 6.54
N GLU A 323 -23.73 15.16 6.94
CA GLU A 323 -24.02 13.96 6.15
C GLU A 323 -23.28 13.89 4.79
N VAL A 324 -22.11 14.57 4.70
CA VAL A 324 -21.24 14.53 3.51
C VAL A 324 -19.83 14.19 3.92
N LEU A 325 -19.37 13.05 3.50
CA LEU A 325 -17.98 12.63 3.67
C LEU A 325 -17.10 13.43 2.69
N ILE A 326 -16.23 14.28 3.22
CA ILE A 326 -15.24 15.01 2.42
C ILE A 326 -14.06 14.07 2.16
N GLY A 327 -13.80 13.76 0.90
CA GLY A 327 -12.66 12.95 0.46
C GLY A 327 -11.39 13.75 0.25
N GLY A 328 -10.35 13.05 -0.22
CA GLY A 328 -9.06 13.65 -0.52
C GLY A 328 -9.07 14.54 -1.76
N CYS A 329 -7.93 15.23 -1.96
CA CYS A 329 -7.69 16.09 -3.11
C CYS A 329 -6.68 15.47 -4.08
N VAL A 330 -6.93 15.64 -5.37
CA VAL A 330 -5.96 15.50 -6.45
C VAL A 330 -5.57 16.89 -6.93
N PHE A 331 -4.26 17.17 -6.94
CA PHE A 331 -3.72 18.47 -7.31
C PHE A 331 -3.20 18.45 -8.76
N LEU A 332 -3.71 19.36 -9.57
CA LEU A 332 -3.27 19.58 -10.94
C LEU A 332 -2.74 21.00 -11.07
N LYS A 333 -2.00 21.29 -12.15
CA LYS A 333 -1.34 22.60 -12.34
C LYS A 333 -2.19 23.81 -11.96
N ASN A 334 -3.44 23.84 -12.41
CA ASN A 334 -4.36 24.98 -12.19
C ASN A 334 -5.65 24.60 -11.46
N TRP A 335 -5.77 23.33 -11.04
CA TRP A 335 -7.02 22.78 -10.53
C TRP A 335 -6.80 21.87 -9.35
N ILE A 336 -7.77 21.85 -8.45
CA ILE A 336 -7.90 20.87 -7.38
C ILE A 336 -9.18 20.10 -7.62
N ILE A 337 -9.09 18.78 -7.67
CA ILE A 337 -10.24 17.89 -7.74
C ILE A 337 -10.38 17.22 -6.38
N ARG A 338 -11.58 17.24 -5.80
CA ARG A 338 -11.88 16.50 -4.58
C ARG A 338 -13.11 15.62 -4.78
N SER A 339 -13.20 14.54 -4.01
CA SER A 339 -14.41 13.73 -3.90
C SER A 339 -15.23 14.13 -2.69
N GLU A 340 -16.55 13.99 -2.81
CA GLU A 340 -17.51 14.04 -1.71
C GLU A 340 -18.46 12.87 -1.85
N THR A 341 -18.86 12.24 -0.75
CA THR A 341 -19.86 11.16 -0.77
C THR A 341 -21.07 11.60 0.06
N SER A 342 -22.25 11.63 -0.54
CA SER A 342 -23.53 11.88 0.13
C SER A 342 -24.58 10.94 -0.42
N ASP A 343 -25.54 10.51 0.42
CA ASP A 343 -26.58 9.52 0.04
C ASP A 343 -25.99 8.26 -0.64
N ALA A 344 -24.81 7.82 -0.20
CA ALA A 344 -24.02 6.72 -0.78
C ALA A 344 -23.64 6.92 -2.26
N LEU A 345 -23.63 8.15 -2.77
CA LEU A 345 -23.19 8.50 -4.11
C LEU A 345 -21.98 9.41 -4.06
N ASP A 346 -20.98 9.04 -4.85
CA ASP A 346 -19.76 9.83 -4.99
C ASP A 346 -19.98 10.96 -6.01
N LYS A 347 -19.46 12.13 -5.66
CA LYS A 347 -19.43 13.33 -6.47
C LYS A 347 -18.00 13.85 -6.57
N LEU A 348 -17.68 14.44 -7.71
CA LEU A 348 -16.41 15.11 -7.92
C LEU A 348 -16.63 16.62 -8.06
N PHE A 349 -15.79 17.39 -7.39
CA PHE A 349 -15.77 18.84 -7.48
C PHE A 349 -14.43 19.30 -8.04
N ILE A 350 -14.45 20.17 -9.03
CA ILE A 350 -13.25 20.77 -9.59
C ILE A 350 -13.19 22.25 -9.22
N ARG A 351 -12.08 22.68 -8.63
CA ARG A 351 -11.82 24.07 -8.23
C ARG A 351 -10.62 24.64 -8.97
N ASN A 352 -10.80 25.77 -9.60
CA ASN A 352 -9.69 26.53 -10.18
C ASN A 352 -8.90 27.27 -9.09
N ILE A 353 -7.58 27.04 -9.03
CA ILE A 353 -6.71 27.59 -7.97
C ILE A 353 -6.64 29.13 -8.02
N SER A 354 -6.65 29.73 -9.22
CA SER A 354 -6.46 31.17 -9.40
C SER A 354 -7.73 31.96 -9.14
N THR A 355 -8.88 31.45 -9.59
CA THR A 355 -10.17 32.16 -9.55
C THR A 355 -11.05 31.74 -8.39
N ASN A 356 -10.73 30.62 -7.72
CA ASN A 356 -11.57 29.93 -6.74
C ASN A 356 -12.95 29.50 -7.28
N PHE A 357 -13.16 29.55 -8.58
CA PHE A 357 -14.36 29.00 -9.20
C PHE A 357 -14.39 27.48 -8.97
N GLU A 358 -15.53 26.99 -8.55
CA GLU A 358 -15.75 25.58 -8.24
C GLU A 358 -17.06 25.10 -8.85
N GLU A 359 -17.07 23.90 -9.40
CA GLU A 359 -18.26 23.23 -9.93
C GLU A 359 -18.22 21.72 -9.66
N GLU A 360 -19.38 21.09 -9.64
CA GLU A 360 -19.56 19.63 -9.63
C GLU A 360 -19.40 19.10 -11.07
N LEU A 361 -18.62 18.00 -11.24
CA LEU A 361 -18.35 17.35 -12.54
C LEU A 361 -19.45 16.35 -12.90
#